data_fd06dfff39c1e70e3aa4585676bbe131
#
_entry.id   fd06dfff39c1e70e3aa4585676bbe131
#
_cell.length_a   1.000
_cell.length_b   1.000
_cell.length_c   1.000
_cell.angle_alpha   90.00
_cell.angle_beta   90.00
_cell.angle_gamma   90.00
#
_symmetry.space_group_name_H-M   'P 1'
#
loop_
_entity.id
_entity.type
_entity.pdbx_description
1 polymer ?
#
loop_
_entity_poly.entity_id
_entity_poly.type
_entity_poly.pdbx_seq_one_letter_code
_entity_poly.pdbx_strand_id
1 'polypeptide(L)'
;MKSEFKTKLIQHILNKKDSEKGFTLIELLVVIIIIGILAAIALPSFLNQAAKARQSEAKTYVGSFNRTQQAYYLEKQQFAPSINALAVGVPQTTDNYGYFTTGSSKGAVSSNANSLSRATPVPTNLKAYAGAVSISTPAGSTEATTLSAIAEGTLAPVNSGNSGTNTAVTNYFSIDITLAPAVVTGTTGFVAVN
;
A
#
# COMPACT_ATOMS: atom_id res chain seq x y z
N MET A 1 -44.89 -49.83 39.50
CA MET A 1 -44.53 -48.46 38.96
C MET A 1 -43.06 -48.10 39.01
N LYS A 2 -42.27 -48.39 40.05
CA LYS A 2 -40.83 -48.01 40.09
C LYS A 2 -39.93 -48.91 39.22
N SER A 3 -40.24 -50.14 38.93
CA SER A 3 -39.45 -51.07 38.11
C SER A 3 -39.58 -50.79 36.63
N GLU A 4 -40.79 -50.47 36.13
CA GLU A 4 -41.01 -50.15 34.71
C GLU A 4 -40.33 -48.85 34.29
N PHE A 5 -40.28 -47.85 35.17
CA PHE A 5 -39.55 -46.58 34.87
C PHE A 5 -38.08 -46.82 34.78
N LYS A 6 -37.51 -47.67 35.64
CA LYS A 6 -36.06 -48.01 35.54
C LYS A 6 -35.76 -48.78 34.27
N THR A 7 -36.59 -49.70 33.84
CA THR A 7 -36.41 -50.49 32.63
C THR A 7 -36.51 -49.61 31.38
N LYS A 8 -37.48 -48.68 31.32
CA LYS A 8 -37.60 -47.71 30.22
C LYS A 8 -36.44 -46.72 30.16
N LEU A 9 -35.92 -46.26 31.31
CA LEU A 9 -34.77 -45.38 31.38
C LEU A 9 -33.50 -46.08 30.88
N ILE A 10 -33.29 -47.33 31.32
CA ILE A 10 -32.14 -48.14 30.86
C ILE A 10 -32.24 -48.41 29.37
N GLN A 11 -33.41 -48.76 28.84
CA GLN A 11 -33.64 -48.96 27.41
C GLN A 11 -33.42 -47.66 26.60
N HIS A 12 -33.81 -46.48 27.10
CA HIS A 12 -33.58 -45.21 26.45
C HIS A 12 -32.10 -44.85 26.42
N ILE A 13 -31.34 -45.13 27.48
CA ILE A 13 -29.91 -44.90 27.56
C ILE A 13 -29.15 -45.86 26.62
N LEU A 14 -29.55 -47.12 26.55
CA LEU A 14 -28.94 -48.09 25.64
C LEU A 14 -29.20 -47.75 24.17
N ASN A 15 -30.44 -47.39 23.81
CA ASN A 15 -30.77 -46.99 22.43
C ASN A 15 -30.10 -45.67 22.01
N LYS A 16 -29.81 -44.76 22.95
CA LYS A 16 -29.10 -43.52 22.67
C LYS A 16 -27.63 -43.75 22.35
N LYS A 17 -27.05 -44.84 22.87
CA LYS A 17 -25.64 -45.17 22.67
C LYS A 17 -25.32 -45.64 21.23
N ASP A 18 -26.32 -46.14 20.50
CA ASP A 18 -26.15 -46.62 19.11
C ASP A 18 -26.28 -45.51 18.05
N SER A 19 -26.75 -44.33 18.42
CA SER A 19 -26.94 -43.21 17.45
C SER A 19 -25.77 -42.21 17.42
N GLU A 20 -24.82 -42.28 18.33
CA GLU A 20 -23.62 -41.45 18.30
C GLU A 20 -22.54 -42.15 17.48
N LYS A 21 -22.63 -42.03 16.14
CA LYS A 21 -21.51 -42.36 15.27
C LYS A 21 -20.42 -41.30 15.52
N GLY A 22 -19.52 -41.62 16.44
CA GLY A 22 -18.34 -40.79 16.66
C GLY A 22 -17.45 -40.77 15.43
N PHE A 23 -16.80 -39.65 15.15
CA PHE A 23 -15.78 -39.54 14.10
C PHE A 23 -14.65 -40.55 14.38
N THR A 24 -14.22 -41.26 13.37
CA THR A 24 -13.07 -42.13 13.47
C THR A 24 -11.78 -41.30 13.49
N LEU A 25 -10.76 -41.81 14.17
CA LEU A 25 -9.45 -41.15 14.24
C LEU A 25 -8.84 -40.94 12.84
N ILE A 26 -9.08 -41.89 11.91
CA ILE A 26 -8.57 -41.79 10.55
C ILE A 26 -9.29 -40.71 9.73
N GLU A 27 -10.60 -40.52 9.91
CA GLU A 27 -11.33 -39.43 9.23
C GLU A 27 -10.79 -38.07 9.67
N LEU A 28 -10.54 -37.87 10.96
CA LEU A 28 -9.92 -36.63 11.44
C LEU A 28 -8.51 -36.45 10.92
N LEU A 29 -7.70 -37.50 10.89
CA LEU A 29 -6.32 -37.47 10.41
C LEU A 29 -6.23 -37.11 8.93
N VAL A 30 -7.07 -37.69 8.09
CA VAL A 30 -7.11 -37.38 6.64
C VAL A 30 -7.50 -35.92 6.42
N VAL A 31 -8.47 -35.39 7.16
CA VAL A 31 -8.90 -34.00 7.05
C VAL A 31 -7.78 -33.02 7.38
N ILE A 32 -7.03 -33.23 8.48
CA ILE A 32 -5.92 -32.35 8.83
C ILE A 32 -4.78 -32.38 7.82
N ILE A 33 -4.50 -33.55 7.21
CA ILE A 33 -3.48 -33.65 6.14
C ILE A 33 -3.93 -32.86 4.91
N ILE A 34 -5.18 -33.02 4.47
CA ILE A 34 -5.71 -32.26 3.31
C ILE A 34 -5.67 -30.77 3.58
N ILE A 35 -6.16 -30.32 4.75
CA ILE A 35 -6.10 -28.90 5.13
C ILE A 35 -4.65 -28.39 5.17
N GLY A 36 -3.70 -29.19 5.68
CA GLY A 36 -2.28 -28.84 5.71
C GLY A 36 -1.70 -28.60 4.31
N ILE A 37 -2.01 -29.47 3.36
CA ILE A 37 -1.55 -29.33 1.96
C ILE A 37 -2.19 -28.09 1.31
N LEU A 38 -3.48 -27.88 1.48
CA LEU A 38 -4.18 -26.73 0.91
C LEU A 38 -3.66 -25.40 1.53
N ALA A 39 -3.43 -25.38 2.83
CA ALA A 39 -2.87 -24.22 3.52
C ALA A 39 -1.46 -23.87 3.04
N ALA A 40 -0.61 -24.88 2.80
CA ALA A 40 0.75 -24.68 2.30
C ALA A 40 0.79 -23.96 0.93
N ILE A 41 -0.20 -24.19 0.07
CA ILE A 41 -0.32 -23.54 -1.25
C ILE A 41 -1.01 -22.17 -1.12
N ALA A 42 -2.05 -22.06 -0.30
CA ALA A 42 -2.87 -20.87 -0.21
C ALA A 42 -2.21 -19.71 0.56
N LEU A 43 -1.46 -20.00 1.62
CA LEU A 43 -0.87 -18.99 2.51
C LEU A 43 0.08 -18.02 1.80
N PRO A 44 1.06 -18.46 0.97
CA PRO A 44 1.94 -17.54 0.24
C PRO A 44 1.18 -16.61 -0.70
N SER A 45 0.15 -17.11 -1.39
CA SER A 45 -0.68 -16.30 -2.28
C SER A 45 -1.47 -15.24 -1.51
N PHE A 46 -2.04 -15.61 -0.38
CA PHE A 46 -2.78 -14.69 0.49
C PHE A 46 -1.90 -13.57 1.03
N LEU A 47 -0.68 -13.87 1.49
CA LEU A 47 0.28 -12.87 1.98
C LEU A 47 0.67 -11.87 0.89
N ASN A 48 0.87 -12.33 -0.36
CA ASN A 48 1.15 -11.45 -1.48
C ASN A 48 -0.02 -10.51 -1.80
N GLN A 49 -1.26 -11.00 -1.71
CA GLN A 49 -2.45 -10.16 -1.92
C GLN A 49 -2.63 -9.14 -0.81
N ALA A 50 -2.39 -9.52 0.45
CA ALA A 50 -2.41 -8.60 1.58
C ALA A 50 -1.35 -7.48 1.43
N ALA A 51 -0.12 -7.83 0.98
CA ALA A 51 0.91 -6.85 0.68
C ALA A 51 0.49 -5.87 -0.43
N LYS A 52 -0.10 -6.37 -1.52
CA LYS A 52 -0.63 -5.53 -2.62
C LYS A 52 -1.73 -4.57 -2.15
N ALA A 53 -2.63 -5.02 -1.27
CA ALA A 53 -3.67 -4.17 -0.70
C ALA A 53 -3.07 -2.99 0.10
N ARG A 54 -2.06 -3.26 0.95
CA ARG A 54 -1.34 -2.22 1.70
C ARG A 54 -0.58 -1.26 0.77
N GLN A 55 0.02 -1.77 -0.30
CA GLN A 55 0.69 -0.95 -1.31
C GLN A 55 -0.29 -0.04 -2.07
N SER A 56 -1.52 -0.51 -2.32
CA SER A 56 -2.57 0.30 -2.94
C SER A 56 -2.97 1.50 -2.07
N GLU A 57 -2.98 1.35 -0.74
CA GLU A 57 -3.16 2.46 0.20
C GLU A 57 -2.12 3.56 -0.03
N ALA A 58 -0.84 3.20 -0.02
CA ALA A 58 0.25 4.14 -0.22
C ALA A 58 0.17 4.86 -1.57
N LYS A 59 -0.13 4.14 -2.65
CA LYS A 59 -0.34 4.71 -3.99
C LYS A 59 -1.46 5.73 -4.00
N THR A 60 -2.58 5.42 -3.35
CA THR A 60 -3.75 6.31 -3.28
C THR A 60 -3.44 7.59 -2.51
N TYR A 61 -2.75 7.49 -1.37
CA TYR A 61 -2.39 8.66 -0.57
C TYR A 61 -1.36 9.55 -1.27
N VAL A 62 -0.32 8.97 -1.88
CA VAL A 62 0.64 9.74 -2.68
C VAL A 62 -0.05 10.44 -3.85
N GLY A 63 -1.00 9.79 -4.52
CA GLY A 63 -1.81 10.41 -5.57
C GLY A 63 -2.69 11.55 -5.05
N SER A 64 -3.23 11.43 -3.85
CA SER A 64 -3.98 12.50 -3.20
C SER A 64 -3.08 13.68 -2.83
N PHE A 65 -1.88 13.42 -2.31
CA PHE A 65 -0.91 14.49 -2.04
C PHE A 65 -0.54 15.25 -3.31
N ASN A 66 -0.28 14.56 -4.42
CA ASN A 66 0.03 15.22 -5.68
C ASN A 66 -1.10 16.15 -6.12
N ARG A 67 -2.36 15.68 -6.09
CA ARG A 67 -3.53 16.50 -6.46
C ARG A 67 -3.70 17.70 -5.53
N THR A 68 -3.52 17.51 -4.23
CA THR A 68 -3.64 18.61 -3.27
C THR A 68 -2.47 19.59 -3.39
N GLN A 69 -1.27 19.13 -3.73
CA GLN A 69 -0.14 20.01 -4.03
C GLN A 69 -0.43 20.88 -5.28
N GLN A 70 -1.04 20.31 -6.31
CA GLN A 70 -1.47 21.09 -7.48
C GLN A 70 -2.51 22.14 -7.11
N ALA A 71 -3.53 21.78 -6.32
CA ALA A 71 -4.53 22.73 -5.85
C ALA A 71 -3.93 23.84 -4.96
N TYR A 72 -3.06 23.46 -4.04
CA TYR A 72 -2.35 24.40 -3.17
C TYR A 72 -1.50 25.39 -3.96
N TYR A 73 -0.83 24.91 -5.01
CA TYR A 73 -0.05 25.78 -5.90
C TYR A 73 -0.94 26.78 -6.64
N LEU A 74 -2.10 26.38 -7.12
CA LEU A 74 -3.04 27.30 -7.81
C LEU A 74 -3.53 28.42 -6.86
N GLU A 75 -3.72 28.11 -5.57
CA GLU A 75 -4.18 29.10 -4.59
C GLU A 75 -3.05 29.99 -4.04
N LYS A 76 -1.90 29.41 -3.75
CA LYS A 76 -0.83 30.08 -2.99
C LYS A 76 0.42 30.43 -3.84
N GLN A 77 0.47 29.99 -5.10
CA GLN A 77 1.64 30.16 -5.99
C GLN A 77 2.93 29.61 -5.37
N GLN A 78 2.81 28.58 -4.55
CA GLN A 78 3.91 27.83 -3.91
C GLN A 78 3.44 26.43 -3.57
N PHE A 79 4.34 25.47 -3.44
CA PHE A 79 4.03 24.14 -2.97
C PHE A 79 4.00 24.10 -1.43
N ALA A 80 3.12 23.25 -0.88
CA ALA A 80 3.02 23.08 0.56
C ALA A 80 4.28 22.41 1.12
N PRO A 81 4.88 22.97 2.19
CA PRO A 81 6.13 22.46 2.75
C PRO A 81 5.94 21.17 3.57
N SER A 82 4.73 20.82 3.93
CA SER A 82 4.43 19.65 4.77
C SER A 82 3.03 19.11 4.53
N ILE A 83 2.78 17.87 4.96
CA ILE A 83 1.45 17.24 4.89
C ILE A 83 0.41 18.03 5.68
N ASN A 84 0.80 18.59 6.83
CA ASN A 84 -0.11 19.39 7.64
C ASN A 84 -0.60 20.65 6.91
N ALA A 85 0.27 21.27 6.12
CA ALA A 85 -0.09 22.42 5.29
C ALA A 85 -1.05 22.06 4.15
N LEU A 86 -1.05 20.79 3.69
CA LEU A 86 -1.98 20.31 2.68
C LEU A 86 -3.39 20.05 3.21
N ALA A 87 -3.57 19.90 4.53
CA ALA A 87 -4.85 19.63 5.19
C ALA A 87 -5.64 18.44 4.56
N VAL A 88 -4.95 17.41 4.06
CA VAL A 88 -5.56 16.27 3.35
C VAL A 88 -6.31 15.32 4.29
N GLY A 89 -6.14 15.45 5.61
CA GLY A 89 -6.74 14.55 6.60
C GLY A 89 -6.08 13.17 6.68
N VAL A 90 -4.93 12.97 6.03
CA VAL A 90 -4.15 11.73 6.10
C VAL A 90 -3.13 11.84 7.23
N PRO A 91 -3.03 10.85 8.14
CA PRO A 91 -2.01 10.84 9.17
C PRO A 91 -0.61 10.72 8.55
N GLN A 92 0.38 11.36 9.17
CA GLN A 92 1.77 11.28 8.72
C GLN A 92 2.35 9.86 8.84
N THR A 93 1.79 9.04 9.71
CA THR A 93 2.23 7.67 9.93
C THR A 93 1.03 6.76 10.10
N THR A 94 1.01 5.66 9.36
CA THR A 94 0.09 4.53 9.54
C THR A 94 0.90 3.29 9.95
N ASP A 95 0.24 2.19 10.26
CA ASP A 95 0.91 0.92 10.56
C ASP A 95 1.77 0.40 9.40
N ASN A 96 1.43 0.80 8.16
CA ASN A 96 2.08 0.31 6.96
C ASN A 96 3.10 1.29 6.38
N TYR A 97 2.86 2.61 6.48
CA TYR A 97 3.66 3.63 5.81
C TYR A 97 3.83 4.90 6.63
N GLY A 98 5.02 5.49 6.53
CA GLY A 98 5.28 6.88 6.91
C GLY A 98 5.19 7.78 5.67
N TYR A 99 4.45 8.88 5.77
CA TYR A 99 4.21 9.82 4.68
C TYR A 99 4.93 11.13 4.91
N PHE A 100 5.55 11.64 3.86
CA PHE A 100 6.26 12.93 3.87
C PHE A 100 5.94 13.69 2.59
N THR A 101 5.86 15.01 2.69
CA THR A 101 5.88 15.88 1.52
C THR A 101 6.81 17.05 1.77
N THR A 102 7.46 17.49 0.71
CA THR A 102 8.29 18.70 0.69
C THR A 102 7.90 19.52 -0.52
N GLY A 103 7.78 20.83 -0.37
CA GLY A 103 7.50 21.75 -1.45
C GLY A 103 8.47 22.91 -1.47
N SER A 104 8.74 23.43 -2.66
CA SER A 104 9.55 24.64 -2.84
C SER A 104 8.75 25.87 -2.45
N SER A 105 9.36 26.77 -1.66
CA SER A 105 8.75 28.04 -1.28
C SER A 105 8.73 29.05 -2.43
N LYS A 106 7.78 29.99 -2.36
CA LYS A 106 7.67 31.12 -3.30
C LYS A 106 8.97 31.91 -3.35
N GLY A 107 9.55 32.06 -4.54
CA GLY A 107 10.78 32.83 -4.73
C GLY A 107 12.07 32.01 -4.95
N ALA A 108 12.02 30.70 -4.82
CA ALA A 108 13.09 29.85 -5.34
C ALA A 108 13.06 29.91 -6.88
N VAL A 109 13.85 30.76 -7.46
CA VAL A 109 13.98 30.97 -8.92
C VAL A 109 14.81 29.84 -9.55
N SER A 110 14.60 28.63 -9.06
CA SER A 110 15.06 27.46 -9.79
C SER A 110 13.97 27.11 -10.80
N SER A 111 14.34 26.94 -12.03
CA SER A 111 13.48 26.61 -13.17
C SER A 111 12.61 25.34 -12.96
N ASN A 112 12.65 24.75 -11.78
CA ASN A 112 11.95 23.54 -11.37
C ASN A 112 11.42 23.71 -9.94
N ALA A 113 10.37 24.54 -9.74
CA ALA A 113 9.60 24.50 -8.49
C ALA A 113 8.88 23.16 -8.43
N ASN A 114 9.31 22.30 -7.52
CA ASN A 114 8.85 20.93 -7.43
C ASN A 114 8.35 20.62 -6.02
N SER A 115 7.35 19.79 -5.95
CA SER A 115 6.94 19.11 -4.72
C SER A 115 7.24 17.63 -4.83
N LEU A 116 7.77 17.05 -3.77
CA LEU A 116 8.01 15.61 -3.66
C LEU A 116 7.22 15.05 -2.47
N SER A 117 6.38 14.09 -2.76
CA SER A 117 5.65 13.31 -1.75
C SER A 117 6.18 11.89 -1.69
N ARG A 118 6.33 11.32 -0.50
CA ARG A 118 6.90 9.98 -0.30
C ARG A 118 6.03 9.17 0.64
N ALA A 119 5.91 7.88 0.34
CA ALA A 119 5.40 6.86 1.23
C ALA A 119 6.52 5.84 1.49
N THR A 120 7.06 5.87 2.71
CA THR A 120 8.13 4.97 3.15
C THR A 120 7.51 3.80 3.90
N PRO A 121 7.75 2.54 3.49
CA PRO A 121 7.16 1.40 4.17
C PRO A 121 7.77 1.23 5.57
N VAL A 122 6.91 0.99 6.57
CA VAL A 122 7.33 0.61 7.92
C VAL A 122 7.76 -0.85 7.94
N PRO A 123 6.96 -1.81 7.38
CA PRO A 123 7.42 -3.18 7.16
C PRO A 123 8.33 -3.26 5.93
N THR A 124 9.46 -3.95 6.05
CA THR A 124 10.47 -4.06 4.99
C THR A 124 10.04 -4.89 3.77
N ASN A 125 8.91 -5.57 3.84
CA ASN A 125 8.35 -6.37 2.75
C ASN A 125 7.40 -5.60 1.81
N LEU A 126 7.17 -4.32 2.06
CA LEU A 126 6.36 -3.46 1.20
C LEU A 126 7.26 -2.55 0.35
N LYS A 127 6.77 -2.19 -0.83
CA LYS A 127 7.48 -1.27 -1.74
C LYS A 127 7.30 0.18 -1.30
N ALA A 128 8.30 1.02 -1.54
CA ALA A 128 8.21 2.47 -1.36
C ALA A 128 7.50 3.13 -2.55
N TYR A 129 6.83 4.26 -2.29
CA TYR A 129 6.18 5.08 -3.32
C TYR A 129 6.69 6.52 -3.24
N ALA A 130 6.80 7.15 -4.40
CA ALA A 130 7.12 8.55 -4.51
C ALA A 130 6.19 9.23 -5.52
N GLY A 131 5.75 10.44 -5.20
CA GLY A 131 4.98 11.29 -6.08
C GLY A 131 5.69 12.63 -6.23
N ALA A 132 5.66 13.20 -7.41
CA ALA A 132 6.19 14.53 -7.64
C ALA A 132 5.18 15.38 -8.39
N VAL A 133 5.21 16.67 -8.10
CA VAL A 133 4.47 17.69 -8.84
C VAL A 133 5.46 18.78 -9.24
N SER A 134 5.43 19.18 -10.49
CA SER A 134 6.27 20.23 -11.02
C SER A 134 5.49 21.19 -11.90
N ILE A 135 6.02 22.40 -12.05
CA ILE A 135 5.50 23.39 -12.97
C ILE A 135 6.27 23.23 -14.28
N SER A 136 5.56 23.15 -15.38
CA SER A 136 6.15 23.11 -16.71
C SER A 136 5.36 23.96 -17.69
N THR A 137 6.05 24.46 -18.68
CA THR A 137 5.45 25.03 -19.88
C THR A 137 5.56 23.99 -20.99
N PRO A 138 4.45 23.37 -21.41
CA PRO A 138 4.48 22.40 -22.49
C PRO A 138 5.04 23.03 -23.78
N ALA A 139 5.75 22.25 -24.57
CA ALA A 139 6.29 22.73 -25.86
C ALA A 139 5.16 23.29 -26.74
N GLY A 140 5.29 24.52 -27.19
CA GLY A 140 4.28 25.22 -27.97
C GLY A 140 3.18 25.96 -27.19
N SER A 141 3.24 25.97 -25.86
CA SER A 141 2.37 26.74 -24.97
C SER A 141 3.13 27.91 -24.33
N THR A 142 2.47 29.02 -24.10
CA THR A 142 2.99 30.15 -23.33
C THR A 142 2.59 30.09 -21.87
N GLU A 143 1.68 29.16 -21.50
CA GLU A 143 1.14 29.04 -20.16
C GLU A 143 1.80 27.89 -19.39
N ALA A 144 2.20 28.19 -18.16
CA ALA A 144 2.72 27.17 -17.24
C ALA A 144 1.59 26.32 -16.67
N THR A 145 1.76 25.01 -16.67
CA THR A 145 0.82 24.05 -16.08
C THR A 145 1.53 23.20 -15.03
N THR A 146 0.77 22.59 -14.13
CA THR A 146 1.30 21.64 -13.15
C THR A 146 1.20 20.22 -13.68
N LEU A 147 2.32 19.52 -13.72
CA LEU A 147 2.40 18.11 -14.07
C LEU A 147 2.66 17.29 -12.82
N SER A 148 2.07 16.08 -12.75
CA SER A 148 2.28 15.16 -11.64
C SER A 148 2.61 13.76 -12.13
N ALA A 149 3.45 13.07 -11.38
CA ALA A 149 3.80 11.68 -11.64
C ALA A 149 3.91 10.89 -10.32
N ILE A 150 3.69 9.58 -10.41
CA ILE A 150 3.87 8.64 -9.29
C ILE A 150 4.83 7.55 -9.76
N ALA A 151 5.73 7.15 -8.87
CA ALA A 151 6.64 6.04 -9.10
C ALA A 151 6.58 5.06 -7.92
N GLU A 152 6.79 3.79 -8.21
CA GLU A 152 6.93 2.74 -7.20
C GLU A 152 8.35 2.17 -7.19
N GLY A 153 8.82 1.75 -6.03
CA GLY A 153 10.06 1.00 -5.91
C GLY A 153 9.96 -0.34 -6.64
N THR A 154 10.99 -0.71 -7.40
CA THR A 154 11.03 -1.99 -8.14
C THR A 154 10.96 -3.18 -7.21
N LEU A 155 11.66 -3.11 -6.07
CA LEU A 155 11.74 -4.14 -5.05
C LEU A 155 11.38 -3.59 -3.67
N ALA A 156 10.91 -4.45 -2.79
CA ALA A 156 10.76 -4.14 -1.37
C ALA A 156 12.15 -4.06 -0.68
N PRO A 157 12.30 -3.30 0.43
CA PRO A 157 13.57 -3.16 1.14
C PRO A 157 14.21 -4.48 1.57
N VAL A 158 13.41 -5.49 1.96
CA VAL A 158 13.89 -6.83 2.31
C VAL A 158 14.63 -7.52 1.16
N ASN A 159 14.35 -7.14 -0.09
CA ASN A 159 14.99 -7.66 -1.29
C ASN A 159 15.98 -6.65 -1.89
N SER A 160 16.68 -5.88 -1.07
CA SER A 160 17.59 -4.80 -1.48
C SER A 160 16.91 -3.66 -2.25
N GLY A 161 15.60 -3.51 -2.11
CA GLY A 161 14.84 -2.39 -2.64
C GLY A 161 15.08 -1.09 -1.87
N ASN A 162 14.65 0.02 -2.45
CA ASN A 162 14.77 1.33 -1.84
C ASN A 162 13.75 1.48 -0.70
N SER A 163 14.23 1.78 0.51
CA SER A 163 13.37 2.02 1.69
C SER A 163 12.63 3.36 1.65
N GLY A 164 12.93 4.22 0.70
CA GLY A 164 12.34 5.56 0.62
C GLY A 164 12.84 6.56 1.68
N THR A 165 13.66 6.11 2.64
CA THR A 165 14.21 6.97 3.70
C THR A 165 15.46 7.74 3.26
N ASN A 166 16.07 7.32 2.15
CA ASN A 166 17.31 7.92 1.69
C ASN A 166 17.02 9.33 1.15
N THR A 167 17.75 10.32 1.64
CA THR A 167 17.76 11.71 1.14
C THR A 167 18.09 11.78 -0.36
N ALA A 168 18.70 10.73 -0.89
CA ALA A 168 18.98 10.57 -2.31
C ALA A 168 17.73 10.41 -3.20
N VAL A 169 16.52 10.19 -2.63
CA VAL A 169 15.27 10.18 -3.44
C VAL A 169 15.05 11.53 -4.15
N THR A 170 15.57 12.62 -3.60
CA THR A 170 15.59 13.93 -4.30
C THR A 170 16.44 13.92 -5.56
N ASN A 171 17.45 13.05 -5.64
CA ASN A 171 18.34 12.93 -6.79
C ASN A 171 17.95 11.77 -7.74
N TYR A 172 17.05 10.87 -7.30
CA TYR A 172 16.65 9.71 -8.09
C TYR A 172 15.31 9.89 -8.81
N PHE A 173 14.64 11.00 -8.56
CA PHE A 173 13.35 11.31 -9.15
C PHE A 173 13.48 12.58 -9.99
N SER A 174 13.85 12.46 -11.25
CA SER A 174 13.68 13.54 -12.20
C SER A 174 12.42 13.28 -13.03
N ILE A 175 11.50 14.23 -13.00
CA ILE A 175 10.41 14.27 -13.97
C ILE A 175 10.98 14.99 -15.18
N ASP A 176 11.16 14.28 -16.29
CA ASP A 176 11.49 14.93 -17.55
C ASP A 176 10.21 15.57 -18.10
N ILE A 177 10.15 16.87 -17.99
CA ILE A 177 8.99 17.70 -18.29
C ILE A 177 8.97 18.10 -19.76
N THR A 178 10.06 17.85 -20.49
CA THR A 178 10.16 18.21 -21.92
C THR A 178 9.36 17.26 -22.81
N LEU A 179 8.99 16.11 -22.30
CA LEU A 179 8.17 15.12 -22.97
C LEU A 179 6.75 15.11 -22.37
N ALA A 180 5.74 15.40 -23.15
CA ALA A 180 4.36 15.12 -22.77
C ALA A 180 3.98 13.73 -23.33
N PRO A 181 3.52 12.77 -22.48
CA PRO A 181 3.25 12.84 -21.04
C PRO A 181 4.54 12.89 -20.19
N ALA A 182 4.46 13.46 -18.97
CA ALA A 182 5.58 13.55 -18.05
C ALA A 182 6.21 12.16 -17.81
N VAL A 183 7.44 11.98 -18.27
CA VAL A 183 8.16 10.71 -18.11
C VAL A 183 8.96 10.78 -16.81
N VAL A 184 8.70 9.84 -15.93
CA VAL A 184 9.53 9.63 -14.75
C VAL A 184 10.79 8.89 -15.20
N THR A 185 11.88 9.60 -15.39
CA THR A 185 13.20 8.98 -15.58
C THR A 185 13.74 8.62 -14.21
N GLY A 186 13.45 7.40 -13.76
CA GLY A 186 14.00 6.87 -12.52
C GLY A 186 15.41 6.38 -12.71
N THR A 187 16.36 6.95 -11.98
CA THR A 187 17.61 6.25 -11.70
C THR A 187 17.32 5.10 -10.73
N THR A 188 17.86 3.94 -11.04
CA THR A 188 17.89 2.69 -10.27
C THR A 188 16.91 2.56 -9.10
N GLY A 189 15.86 1.78 -9.29
CA GLY A 189 15.01 1.29 -8.21
C GLY A 189 13.58 1.79 -8.19
N PHE A 190 13.15 2.66 -9.10
CA PHE A 190 11.76 3.09 -9.24
C PHE A 190 11.26 2.97 -10.68
N VAL A 191 9.97 2.66 -10.84
CA VAL A 191 9.25 2.65 -12.12
C VAL A 191 8.02 3.54 -12.03
N ALA A 192 7.70 4.19 -13.15
CA ALA A 192 6.48 4.99 -13.24
C ALA A 192 5.24 4.11 -13.04
N VAL A 193 4.25 4.65 -12.35
CA VAL A 193 2.96 4.01 -12.15
C VAL A 193 1.94 4.77 -12.98
N ASN A 194 1.38 4.08 -13.97
CA ASN A 194 0.29 4.59 -14.81
C ASN A 194 -1.05 4.52 -14.09
#